data_3ceaf4da956c0ba5c8245ca4cb2d92cb
#
_entry.id   3ceaf4da956c0ba5c8245ca4cb2d92cb
#
_cell.length_a   1.000
_cell.length_b   1.000
_cell.length_c   1.000
_cell.angle_alpha   90.00
_cell.angle_beta   90.00
_cell.angle_gamma   90.00
#
_symmetry.space_group_name_H-M   'P 1'
#
loop_
_entity.id
_entity.type
_entity.pdbx_description
1 polymer ?
#
loop_
_entity_poly.entity_id
_entity_poly.type
_entity_poly.pdbx_seq_one_letter_code
_entity_poly.pdbx_strand_id
1 'polypeptide(L)'
;EITGAGVLQLLQDGFGFLRAMESNYLPGPDDIYVSPSQIRRFGLRTGDTVEGPVRAPKESERYFALLQVSKINFEEPEKARHKIAFDNLTPLYPNKQLVMEVENNKVEKKPDLTARLIDLVSPIGKGQRSLIISPPKAGKTMILQSIANSIAENHPECYLMVLLIDERPEEVTDMQRTVKGEV
;
A
#
# COMPACT_ATOMS: atom_id res chain seq x y z
N GLU A 1 -13.91 11.94 23.86
CA GLU A 1 -12.76 11.03 23.71
C GLU A 1 -12.01 11.41 22.43
N ILE A 2 -10.70 11.54 22.52
CA ILE A 2 -9.86 11.82 21.34
C ILE A 2 -9.47 10.46 20.76
N THR A 3 -9.75 10.23 19.49
CA THR A 3 -9.33 9.03 18.75
C THR A 3 -8.11 9.36 17.92
N GLY A 4 -7.10 8.50 17.98
CA GLY A 4 -5.91 8.59 17.14
C GLY A 4 -5.80 7.38 16.23
N ALA A 5 -5.17 7.58 15.08
CA ALA A 5 -4.86 6.55 14.11
C ALA A 5 -3.46 6.74 13.54
N GLY A 6 -2.83 5.67 13.10
CA GLY A 6 -1.52 5.74 12.44
C GLY A 6 -0.98 4.37 12.10
N VAL A 7 0.14 4.37 11.41
CA VAL A 7 0.86 3.14 11.05
C VAL A 7 1.89 2.81 12.11
N LEU A 8 1.83 1.60 12.64
CA LEU A 8 2.70 1.15 13.72
C LEU A 8 4.13 0.94 13.25
N GLN A 9 5.06 1.54 13.95
CA GLN A 9 6.49 1.21 13.90
C GLN A 9 6.91 0.62 15.24
N LEU A 10 7.36 -0.63 15.24
CA LEU A 10 7.94 -1.28 16.41
C LEU A 10 9.39 -0.87 16.59
N LEU A 11 9.79 -0.66 17.85
CA LEU A 11 11.16 -0.41 18.25
C LEU A 11 11.76 -1.64 18.94
N GLN A 12 13.09 -1.66 19.04
CA GLN A 12 13.84 -2.81 19.59
C GLN A 12 13.46 -3.16 21.03
N ASP A 13 13.02 -2.16 21.81
CA ASP A 13 12.61 -2.33 23.21
C ASP A 13 11.19 -2.92 23.37
N GLY A 14 10.54 -3.29 22.25
CA GLY A 14 9.24 -3.97 22.25
C GLY A 14 8.02 -3.06 22.42
N PHE A 15 8.19 -1.75 22.47
CA PHE A 15 7.12 -0.77 22.32
C PHE A 15 7.10 -0.20 20.88
N GLY A 16 6.10 0.60 20.56
CA GLY A 16 6.00 1.19 19.23
C GLY A 16 5.37 2.56 19.24
N PHE A 17 5.37 3.19 18.06
CA PHE A 17 4.68 4.44 17.80
C PHE A 17 3.79 4.31 16.57
N LEU A 18 2.62 4.93 16.62
CA LEU A 18 1.80 5.16 15.45
C LEU A 18 2.33 6.41 14.76
N ARG A 19 2.74 6.24 13.51
CA ARG A 19 3.26 7.30 12.64
C ARG A 19 2.15 7.85 11.76
N ALA A 20 2.12 9.15 11.59
CA ALA A 20 1.14 9.82 10.76
C ALA A 20 1.56 9.84 9.29
N MET A 21 0.59 9.66 8.38
CA MET A 21 0.79 9.76 6.94
C MET A 21 1.21 11.17 6.53
N GLU A 22 0.66 12.18 7.18
CA GLU A 22 0.94 13.61 6.93
C GLU A 22 2.41 13.96 7.17
N SER A 23 3.08 13.20 8.04
CA SER A 23 4.52 13.34 8.33
C SER A 23 5.39 12.39 7.49
N ASN A 24 4.85 11.79 6.43
CA ASN A 24 5.51 10.74 5.65
C ASN A 24 6.05 9.59 6.52
N TYR A 25 5.33 9.26 7.60
CA TYR A 25 5.71 8.24 8.59
C TYR A 25 7.03 8.48 9.32
N LEU A 26 7.56 9.71 9.24
CA LEU A 26 8.77 10.10 9.97
C LEU A 26 8.45 10.36 11.45
N PRO A 27 9.42 10.13 12.36
CA PRO A 27 9.27 10.46 13.78
C PRO A 27 8.89 11.92 14.00
N GLY A 28 7.84 12.15 14.79
CA GLY A 28 7.34 13.49 15.07
C GLY A 28 6.77 13.64 16.49
N PRO A 29 6.44 14.86 16.88
CA PRO A 29 5.86 15.14 18.20
C PRO A 29 4.44 14.61 18.36
N ASP A 30 3.74 14.39 17.25
CA ASP A 30 2.35 13.91 17.20
C ASP A 30 2.24 12.38 17.19
N ASP A 31 3.36 11.68 17.33
CA ASP A 31 3.38 10.23 17.40
C ASP A 31 2.63 9.71 18.64
N ILE A 32 1.93 8.60 18.47
CA ILE A 32 1.15 7.99 19.53
C ILE A 32 1.88 6.75 20.04
N TYR A 33 2.20 6.73 21.32
CA TYR A 33 2.87 5.61 21.97
C TYR A 33 1.93 4.40 22.08
N VAL A 34 2.46 3.22 21.73
CA VAL A 34 1.79 1.91 21.88
C VAL A 34 2.60 1.04 22.82
N SER A 35 1.94 0.54 23.86
CA SER A 35 2.60 -0.25 24.90
C SER A 35 2.95 -1.68 24.43
N PRO A 36 4.02 -2.29 25.00
CA PRO A 36 4.36 -3.68 24.71
C PRO A 36 3.25 -4.68 25.02
N SER A 37 2.42 -4.39 26.01
CA SER A 37 1.29 -5.23 26.37
C SER A 37 0.22 -5.27 25.28
N GLN A 38 -0.11 -4.12 24.67
CA GLN A 38 -1.04 -4.04 23.53
C GLN A 38 -0.46 -4.74 22.31
N ILE A 39 0.80 -4.53 22.01
CA ILE A 39 1.50 -5.16 20.88
C ILE A 39 1.42 -6.68 20.99
N ARG A 40 1.77 -7.23 22.15
CA ARG A 40 1.70 -8.69 22.40
C ARG A 40 0.28 -9.23 22.38
N ARG A 41 -0.67 -8.50 23.00
CA ARG A 41 -2.06 -8.95 23.10
C ARG A 41 -2.71 -9.13 21.75
N PHE A 42 -2.47 -8.20 20.82
CA PHE A 42 -3.08 -8.19 19.50
C PHE A 42 -2.18 -8.73 18.39
N GLY A 43 -0.94 -9.10 18.71
CA GLY A 43 0.04 -9.58 17.74
C GLY A 43 0.39 -8.53 16.68
N LEU A 44 0.46 -7.24 17.07
CA LEU A 44 0.71 -6.12 16.18
C LEU A 44 2.12 -6.19 15.58
N ARG A 45 2.25 -5.75 14.35
CA ARG A 45 3.50 -5.72 13.59
C ARG A 45 3.76 -4.33 13.02
N THR A 46 5.01 -4.06 12.70
CA THR A 46 5.36 -2.86 11.93
C THR A 46 4.62 -2.86 10.60
N GLY A 47 3.97 -1.75 10.28
CA GLY A 47 3.14 -1.59 9.08
C GLY A 47 1.64 -1.77 9.33
N ASP A 48 1.21 -2.27 10.49
CA ASP A 48 -0.21 -2.33 10.82
C ASP A 48 -0.77 -0.92 11.04
N THR A 49 -1.89 -0.62 10.44
CA THR A 49 -2.68 0.57 10.74
C THR A 49 -3.52 0.32 11.98
N VAL A 50 -3.32 1.10 13.02
CA VAL A 50 -4.00 0.95 14.31
C VAL A 50 -4.78 2.21 14.63
N GLU A 51 -6.02 2.04 15.09
CA GLU A 51 -6.93 3.12 15.48
C GLU A 51 -7.49 2.86 16.87
N GLY A 52 -7.61 3.91 17.68
CA GLY A 52 -8.23 3.81 18.98
C GLY A 52 -8.20 5.09 19.81
N PRO A 53 -8.88 5.11 20.97
CA PRO A 53 -8.86 6.23 21.88
C PRO A 53 -7.44 6.46 22.46
N VAL A 54 -7.06 7.72 22.54
CA VAL A 54 -5.76 8.16 23.06
C VAL A 54 -5.94 9.07 24.26
N ARG A 55 -4.95 9.09 25.13
CA ARG A 55 -4.86 10.06 26.22
C ARG A 55 -3.71 11.04 26.00
N ALA A 56 -3.89 12.23 26.52
CA ALA A 56 -2.82 13.23 26.56
C ALA A 56 -1.62 12.76 27.39
N PRO A 57 -0.41 13.25 27.07
CA PRO A 57 0.78 12.96 27.83
C PRO A 57 0.65 13.47 29.28
N LYS A 58 1.19 12.73 30.24
CA LYS A 58 1.34 13.16 31.64
C LYS A 58 2.55 14.08 31.75
N GLU A 59 2.75 14.75 32.92
CA GLU A 59 3.84 15.69 33.15
C GLU A 59 5.24 15.16 32.80
N SER A 60 5.47 13.85 32.90
CA SER A 60 6.76 13.18 32.57
C SER A 60 6.78 12.54 31.18
N GLU A 61 5.69 12.57 30.46
CA GLU A 61 5.55 11.92 29.14
C GLU A 61 5.60 12.95 28.01
N ARG A 62 6.13 12.58 26.88
CA ARG A 62 6.26 13.46 25.71
C ARG A 62 5.17 13.22 24.65
N TYR A 63 4.63 12.01 24.60
CA TYR A 63 3.75 11.55 23.53
C TYR A 63 2.36 11.20 24.04
N PHE A 64 1.38 11.34 23.19
CA PHE A 64 0.06 10.73 23.43
C PHE A 64 0.21 9.22 23.57
N ALA A 65 -0.66 8.59 24.32
CA ALA A 65 -0.62 7.15 24.51
C ALA A 65 -1.93 6.50 24.11
N LEU A 66 -1.85 5.42 23.35
CA LEU A 66 -3.00 4.61 22.95
C LEU A 66 -3.57 3.92 24.18
N LEU A 67 -4.86 4.16 24.48
CA LEU A 67 -5.56 3.55 25.61
C LEU A 67 -6.05 2.15 25.26
N GLN A 68 -6.67 2.03 24.09
CA GLN A 68 -7.26 0.80 23.60
C GLN A 68 -7.14 0.69 22.10
N VAL A 69 -6.97 -0.52 21.58
CA VAL A 69 -7.01 -0.79 20.14
C VAL A 69 -8.47 -1.03 19.75
N SER A 70 -9.01 -0.15 18.91
CA SER A 70 -10.38 -0.25 18.39
C SER A 70 -10.43 -0.92 17.03
N LYS A 71 -9.44 -0.63 16.14
CA LYS A 71 -9.30 -1.27 14.84
C LYS A 71 -7.85 -1.59 14.52
N ILE A 72 -7.66 -2.65 13.75
CA ILE A 72 -6.38 -3.07 13.17
C ILE A 72 -6.61 -3.30 11.68
N ASN A 73 -5.87 -2.57 10.83
CA ASN A 73 -6.02 -2.66 9.37
C ASN A 73 -7.48 -2.50 8.93
N PHE A 74 -8.18 -1.50 9.51
CA PHE A 74 -9.58 -1.14 9.25
C PHE A 74 -10.63 -2.16 9.70
N GLU A 75 -10.23 -3.24 10.37
CA GLU A 75 -11.12 -4.28 10.89
C GLU A 75 -11.10 -4.34 12.43
N GLU A 76 -12.09 -5.02 12.98
CA GLU A 76 -12.15 -5.30 14.42
C GLU A 76 -10.96 -6.17 14.86
N PRO A 77 -10.37 -5.94 16.06
CA PRO A 77 -9.19 -6.66 16.54
C PRO A 77 -9.36 -8.18 16.60
N GLU A 78 -10.57 -8.66 16.89
CA GLU A 78 -10.89 -10.10 16.92
C GLU A 78 -10.70 -10.76 15.55
N LYS A 79 -11.09 -10.09 14.46
CA LYS A 79 -10.90 -10.59 13.09
C LYS A 79 -9.43 -10.56 12.68
N ALA A 80 -8.71 -9.51 13.07
CA ALA A 80 -7.29 -9.37 12.77
C ALA A 80 -6.44 -10.47 13.41
N ARG A 81 -6.83 -10.95 14.58
CA ARG A 81 -6.12 -12.00 15.35
C ARG A 81 -6.05 -13.36 14.64
N HIS A 82 -7.03 -13.66 13.80
CA HIS A 82 -7.10 -14.93 13.06
C HIS A 82 -6.48 -14.89 11.67
N LYS A 83 -5.88 -13.75 11.28
CA LYS A 83 -5.24 -13.63 9.97
C LYS A 83 -3.92 -14.40 9.90
N ILE A 84 -3.78 -15.16 8.83
CA ILE A 84 -2.54 -15.85 8.52
C ILE A 84 -1.53 -14.81 8.02
N ALA A 85 -0.32 -14.80 8.60
CA ALA A 85 0.74 -13.95 8.11
C ALA A 85 1.11 -14.30 6.67
N PHE A 86 1.47 -13.29 5.87
CA PHE A 86 1.82 -13.47 4.45
C PHE A 86 2.89 -14.54 4.24
N ASP A 87 3.92 -14.58 5.09
CA ASP A 87 5.01 -15.55 5.01
C ASP A 87 4.57 -17.01 5.21
N ASN A 88 3.41 -17.21 5.82
CA ASN A 88 2.82 -18.53 6.07
C ASN A 88 1.82 -18.97 4.99
N LEU A 89 1.59 -18.13 3.97
CA LEU A 89 0.71 -18.48 2.86
C LEU A 89 1.41 -19.49 1.92
N THR A 90 0.64 -20.45 1.43
CA THR A 90 1.14 -21.38 0.43
C THR A 90 1.25 -20.67 -0.92
N PRO A 91 2.45 -20.59 -1.55
CA PRO A 91 2.60 -20.01 -2.86
C PRO A 91 1.92 -20.87 -3.92
N LEU A 92 1.17 -20.25 -4.81
CA LEU A 92 0.51 -20.87 -5.94
C LEU A 92 0.99 -20.22 -7.23
N TYR A 93 0.97 -21.00 -8.32
CA TYR A 93 1.14 -20.42 -9.65
C TYR A 93 -0.02 -19.48 -9.98
N PRO A 94 0.22 -18.36 -10.70
CA PRO A 94 -0.86 -17.46 -11.12
C PRO A 94 -1.88 -18.20 -11.98
N ASN A 95 -3.09 -18.35 -11.48
CA ASN A 95 -4.20 -19.03 -12.17
C ASN A 95 -5.32 -18.09 -12.61
N LYS A 96 -5.18 -16.80 -12.30
CA LYS A 96 -6.12 -15.74 -12.69
C LYS A 96 -5.34 -14.66 -13.44
N GLN A 97 -5.66 -14.50 -14.71
CA GLN A 97 -5.05 -13.46 -15.54
C GLN A 97 -5.57 -12.08 -15.17
N LEU A 98 -4.69 -11.10 -15.17
CA LEU A 98 -5.02 -9.69 -15.20
C LEU A 98 -5.11 -9.27 -16.67
N VAL A 99 -6.32 -9.13 -17.19
CA VAL A 99 -6.55 -8.72 -18.57
C VAL A 99 -6.18 -7.26 -18.74
N MET A 100 -5.25 -6.96 -19.65
CA MET A 100 -4.77 -5.60 -19.91
C MET A 100 -5.55 -4.90 -21.00
N GLU A 101 -6.10 -5.63 -21.99
CA GLU A 101 -6.88 -5.03 -23.09
C GLU A 101 -8.15 -4.36 -22.53
N VAL A 102 -8.30 -3.06 -22.77
CA VAL A 102 -9.48 -2.28 -22.38
C VAL A 102 -10.36 -2.11 -23.62
N GLU A 103 -11.60 -2.61 -23.58
CA GLU A 103 -12.52 -2.64 -24.73
C GLU A 103 -12.94 -1.26 -25.26
N ASN A 104 -12.86 -0.21 -24.45
CA ASN A 104 -13.29 1.13 -24.83
C ASN A 104 -12.39 2.22 -24.25
N ASN A 105 -11.31 2.52 -24.92
CA ASN A 105 -10.59 3.77 -24.65
C ASN A 105 -11.42 4.95 -25.15
N LYS A 106 -12.36 5.44 -24.31
CA LYS A 106 -13.27 6.55 -24.59
C LYS A 106 -12.55 7.89 -24.86
N VAL A 107 -11.28 7.97 -24.51
CA VAL A 107 -10.49 9.22 -24.58
C VAL A 107 -9.62 9.28 -25.83
N GLU A 108 -9.12 8.17 -26.31
CA GLU A 108 -8.33 8.13 -27.53
C GLU A 108 -9.03 7.31 -28.60
N LYS A 109 -9.18 7.91 -29.81
CA LYS A 109 -9.81 7.26 -30.97
C LYS A 109 -8.99 6.07 -31.53
N LYS A 110 -7.89 5.69 -30.90
CA LYS A 110 -7.05 4.57 -31.30
C LYS A 110 -6.95 3.55 -30.18
N PRO A 111 -7.12 2.25 -30.47
CA PRO A 111 -6.95 1.21 -29.46
C PRO A 111 -5.50 1.20 -28.94
N ASP A 112 -5.30 1.04 -27.63
CA ASP A 112 -3.98 0.83 -27.04
C ASP A 112 -3.49 -0.57 -27.39
N LEU A 113 -2.65 -0.64 -28.42
CA LEU A 113 -2.06 -1.90 -28.85
C LEU A 113 -1.07 -2.48 -27.82
N THR A 114 -0.54 -1.65 -26.92
CA THR A 114 0.42 -2.08 -25.90
C THR A 114 -0.22 -3.08 -24.95
N ALA A 115 -1.38 -2.76 -24.41
CA ALA A 115 -2.13 -3.61 -23.52
C ALA A 115 -2.46 -4.98 -24.16
N ARG A 116 -2.95 -4.94 -25.40
CA ARG A 116 -3.25 -6.15 -26.18
C ARG A 116 -2.01 -6.99 -26.47
N LEU A 117 -0.88 -6.37 -26.79
CA LEU A 117 0.39 -7.08 -27.00
C LEU A 117 0.87 -7.77 -25.73
N ILE A 118 0.72 -7.13 -24.57
CA ILE A 118 1.05 -7.74 -23.28
C ILE A 118 0.22 -8.98 -23.05
N ASP A 119 -1.08 -8.94 -23.26
CA ASP A 119 -1.97 -10.09 -23.08
C ASP A 119 -1.63 -11.26 -24.00
N LEU A 120 -1.17 -10.97 -25.23
CA LEU A 120 -0.84 -12.02 -26.21
C LEU A 120 0.55 -12.62 -26.03
N VAL A 121 1.54 -11.82 -25.65
CA VAL A 121 2.96 -12.22 -25.66
C VAL A 121 3.45 -12.54 -24.24
N SER A 122 2.99 -11.79 -23.24
CA SER A 122 3.46 -11.89 -21.87
C SER A 122 2.32 -11.64 -20.88
N PRO A 123 1.31 -12.51 -20.83
CA PRO A 123 0.15 -12.32 -19.96
C PRO A 123 0.58 -12.25 -18.49
N ILE A 124 -0.04 -11.35 -17.74
CA ILE A 124 0.24 -11.11 -16.32
C ILE A 124 -0.87 -11.72 -15.49
N GLY A 125 -0.51 -12.48 -14.46
CA GLY A 125 -1.47 -13.09 -13.54
C GLY A 125 -1.42 -12.49 -12.13
N LYS A 126 -2.52 -12.62 -11.39
CA LYS A 126 -2.60 -12.19 -9.98
C LYS A 126 -1.54 -12.92 -9.15
N GLY A 127 -0.72 -12.15 -8.40
CA GLY A 127 0.39 -12.67 -7.60
C GLY A 127 1.70 -12.91 -8.36
N GLN A 128 1.73 -12.67 -9.67
CA GLN A 128 2.93 -12.81 -10.48
C GLN A 128 3.93 -11.69 -10.23
N ARG A 129 5.23 -12.02 -10.22
CA ARG A 129 6.33 -11.07 -10.31
C ARG A 129 6.79 -10.98 -11.74
N SER A 130 6.83 -9.76 -12.26
CA SER A 130 7.28 -9.48 -13.63
C SER A 130 8.41 -8.45 -13.60
N LEU A 131 9.32 -8.51 -14.57
CA LEU A 131 10.42 -7.59 -14.74
C LEU A 131 10.36 -6.99 -16.14
N ILE A 132 10.36 -5.66 -16.24
CA ILE A 132 10.41 -4.93 -17.49
C ILE A 132 11.82 -4.33 -17.64
N ILE A 133 12.59 -4.87 -18.57
CA ILE A 133 13.94 -4.38 -18.88
C ILE A 133 13.88 -3.64 -20.21
N SER A 134 14.35 -2.42 -20.23
CA SER A 134 14.44 -1.63 -21.45
C SER A 134 15.65 -0.69 -21.44
N PRO A 135 16.24 -0.38 -22.59
CA PRO A 135 17.23 0.69 -22.68
C PRO A 135 16.58 2.04 -22.35
N PRO A 136 17.39 3.06 -22.02
CA PRO A 136 16.90 4.42 -21.82
C PRO A 136 16.08 4.93 -23.02
N LYS A 137 15.01 5.67 -22.75
CA LYS A 137 14.11 6.29 -23.76
C LYS A 137 13.39 5.29 -24.69
N ALA A 138 13.23 4.04 -24.28
CA ALA A 138 12.54 3.01 -25.08
C ALA A 138 11.05 2.84 -24.71
N GLY A 139 10.47 3.74 -23.90
CA GLY A 139 9.05 3.73 -23.57
C GLY A 139 8.69 2.91 -22.31
N LYS A 140 9.65 2.59 -21.43
CA LYS A 140 9.40 1.88 -20.16
C LYS A 140 8.23 2.50 -19.37
N THR A 141 8.28 3.79 -19.14
CA THR A 141 7.27 4.54 -18.38
C THR A 141 5.89 4.45 -19.01
N MET A 142 5.82 4.52 -20.36
CA MET A 142 4.54 4.38 -21.09
C MET A 142 3.93 2.98 -20.92
N ILE A 143 4.76 1.92 -20.95
CA ILE A 143 4.29 0.56 -20.70
C ILE A 143 3.77 0.42 -19.27
N LEU A 144 4.48 0.97 -18.28
CA LEU A 144 4.05 0.95 -16.89
C LEU A 144 2.73 1.71 -16.69
N GLN A 145 2.57 2.87 -17.32
CA GLN A 145 1.31 3.63 -17.30
C GLN A 145 0.17 2.86 -17.95
N SER A 146 0.42 2.22 -19.10
CA SER A 146 -0.59 1.39 -19.79
C SER A 146 -1.03 0.22 -18.90
N ILE A 147 -0.10 -0.49 -18.27
CA ILE A 147 -0.41 -1.58 -17.31
C ILE A 147 -1.22 -1.05 -16.13
N ALA A 148 -0.77 0.04 -15.50
CA ALA A 148 -1.45 0.63 -14.35
C ALA A 148 -2.89 1.06 -14.68
N ASN A 149 -3.09 1.73 -15.81
CA ASN A 149 -4.41 2.17 -16.25
C ASN A 149 -5.32 0.98 -16.60
N SER A 150 -4.78 -0.05 -17.26
CA SER A 150 -5.51 -1.29 -17.56
C SER A 150 -5.96 -2.01 -16.30
N ILE A 151 -5.11 -2.12 -15.29
CA ILE A 151 -5.47 -2.71 -14.00
C ILE A 151 -6.55 -1.88 -13.31
N ALA A 152 -6.41 -0.55 -13.27
CA ALA A 152 -7.40 0.33 -12.64
C ALA A 152 -8.78 0.28 -13.32
N GLU A 153 -8.83 0.03 -14.63
CA GLU A 153 -10.08 -0.04 -15.39
C GLU A 153 -10.73 -1.43 -15.34
N ASN A 154 -9.93 -2.50 -15.58
CA ASN A 154 -10.45 -3.86 -15.72
C ASN A 154 -10.53 -4.61 -14.39
N HIS A 155 -9.75 -4.19 -13.37
CA HIS A 155 -9.63 -4.88 -12.09
C HIS A 155 -9.79 -3.92 -10.91
N PRO A 156 -10.97 -3.28 -10.75
CA PRO A 156 -11.24 -2.31 -9.68
C PRO A 156 -11.14 -2.92 -8.28
N GLU A 157 -11.15 -4.26 -8.17
CA GLU A 157 -10.92 -4.97 -6.92
C GLU A 157 -9.44 -4.96 -6.49
N CYS A 158 -8.52 -4.59 -7.38
CA CYS A 158 -7.09 -4.53 -7.08
C CYS A 158 -6.72 -3.16 -6.50
N TYR A 159 -6.02 -3.16 -5.37
CA TYR A 159 -5.42 -1.96 -4.84
C TYR A 159 -4.10 -1.70 -5.55
N LEU A 160 -4.01 -0.60 -6.28
CA LEU A 160 -2.85 -0.26 -7.11
C LEU A 160 -1.93 0.71 -6.37
N MET A 161 -0.68 0.30 -6.19
CA MET A 161 0.39 1.14 -5.66
C MET A 161 1.53 1.24 -6.66
N VAL A 162 2.05 2.44 -6.86
CA VAL A 162 3.23 2.71 -7.71
C VAL A 162 4.33 3.29 -6.84
N LEU A 163 5.43 2.56 -6.70
CA LEU A 163 6.62 3.02 -5.99
C LEU A 163 7.67 3.47 -7.02
N LEU A 164 8.03 4.75 -6.98
CA LEU A 164 9.04 5.35 -7.84
C LEU A 164 10.32 5.60 -7.04
N ILE A 165 11.45 5.05 -7.50
CA ILE A 165 12.75 5.19 -6.84
C ILE A 165 13.71 5.82 -7.84
N ASP A 166 14.31 6.97 -7.48
CA ASP A 166 15.27 7.73 -8.30
C ASP A 166 14.73 8.10 -9.71
N GLU A 167 13.41 8.21 -9.85
CA GLU A 167 12.80 8.69 -11.10
C GLU A 167 12.81 10.23 -11.17
N ARG A 168 12.73 10.76 -12.37
CA ARG A 168 12.76 12.21 -12.60
C ARG A 168 11.48 12.86 -12.07
N PRO A 169 11.56 14.09 -11.50
CA PRO A 169 10.39 14.79 -10.96
C PRO A 169 9.23 14.94 -11.95
N GLU A 170 9.54 15.17 -13.23
CA GLU A 170 8.52 15.26 -14.29
C GLU A 170 7.81 13.93 -14.52
N GLU A 171 8.52 12.78 -14.44
CA GLU A 171 7.93 11.45 -14.58
C GLU A 171 7.05 11.10 -13.39
N VAL A 172 7.47 11.48 -12.18
CA VAL A 172 6.67 11.31 -10.96
C VAL A 172 5.35 12.08 -11.05
N THR A 173 5.42 13.35 -11.46
CA THR A 173 4.24 14.21 -11.63
C THR A 173 3.29 13.65 -12.70
N ASP A 174 3.85 13.17 -13.82
CA ASP A 174 3.05 12.58 -14.89
C ASP A 174 2.36 11.31 -14.43
N MET A 175 3.07 10.42 -13.71
CA MET A 175 2.49 9.20 -13.15
C MET A 175 1.34 9.50 -12.18
N GLN A 176 1.52 10.48 -11.28
CA GLN A 176 0.48 10.91 -10.34
C GLN A 176 -0.78 11.46 -11.01
N ARG A 177 -0.63 12.07 -12.19
CA ARG A 177 -1.77 12.64 -12.95
C ARG A 177 -2.48 11.61 -13.81
N THR A 178 -1.76 10.61 -14.30
CA THR A 178 -2.28 9.66 -15.31
C THR A 178 -2.76 8.35 -14.70
N VAL A 179 -2.22 7.93 -13.56
CA VAL A 179 -2.55 6.65 -12.93
C VAL A 179 -3.60 6.85 -11.83
N LYS A 180 -4.65 6.04 -11.87
CA LYS A 180 -5.66 5.96 -10.81
C LYS A 180 -5.20 4.98 -9.73
N GLY A 181 -4.30 5.41 -8.86
CA GLY A 181 -3.73 4.60 -7.79
C GLY A 181 -2.91 5.46 -6.83
N GLU A 182 -2.33 4.84 -5.82
CA GLU A 182 -1.37 5.48 -4.92
C GLU A 182 0.01 5.53 -5.59
N VAL A 183 0.62 6.73 -5.67
CA VAL A 183 1.92 6.97 -6.31
C VAL A 183 2.88 7.63 -5.34
#